data_9ade6e89b8148a26d215583fdf12af17
#
_entry.id   9ade6e89b8148a26d215583fdf12af17
#
_cell.length_a   1.000
_cell.length_b   1.000
_cell.length_c   1.000
_cell.angle_alpha   90.00
_cell.angle_beta   90.00
_cell.angle_gamma   90.00
#
_symmetry.space_group_name_H-M   'P 1'
#
loop_
_entity.id
_entity.type
_entity.pdbx_description
1 polymer ?
#
loop_
_entity_poly.entity_id
_entity_poly.type
_entity_poly.pdbx_seq_one_letter_code
_entity_poly.pdbx_strand_id
1 'polypeptide(L)' 'MLKGTRDGILKKVQPVSIHGQVSWDVYFTDVEDPDGQINVARIGPEAVIGHNLEPGDRIQVEYLVGVAIRVTRMVPTS' A
#
# COMPACT_ATOMS: atom_id res chain seq x y z
N MET A 1 10.83 -19.45 1.86
CA MET A 1 10.10 -18.48 1.06
C MET A 1 9.80 -17.25 1.89
N LEU A 2 10.20 -16.10 1.39
CA LEU A 2 10.06 -14.86 2.14
C LEU A 2 8.74 -14.19 1.79
N LYS A 3 7.79 -14.34 2.66
CA LYS A 3 6.49 -13.70 2.56
C LYS A 3 6.25 -12.93 3.85
N GLY A 4 5.85 -11.68 3.72
CA GLY A 4 5.59 -10.85 4.89
C GLY A 4 4.51 -9.85 4.63
N THR A 5 3.99 -9.31 5.72
CA THR A 5 3.01 -8.25 5.68
C THR A 5 3.50 -7.08 6.53
N ARG A 6 3.02 -5.88 6.18
CA ARG A 6 3.36 -4.67 6.90
C ARG A 6 2.10 -3.83 7.05
N ASP A 7 1.83 -3.44 8.28
CA ASP A 7 0.70 -2.55 8.55
C ASP A 7 1.17 -1.11 8.50
N GLY A 8 0.42 -0.26 7.83
CA GLY A 8 0.80 1.12 7.68
C GLY A 8 -0.38 2.07 7.67
N ILE A 9 -0.04 3.35 7.68
CA ILE A 9 -1.01 4.43 7.52
C ILE A 9 -0.78 5.04 6.14
N LEU A 10 -1.83 5.03 5.34
CA LEU A 10 -1.76 5.55 3.98
C LEU A 10 -1.57 7.07 4.00
N LYS A 11 -0.58 7.55 3.27
CA LYS A 11 -0.33 8.99 3.13
C LYS A 11 -0.78 9.50 1.77
N LYS A 12 -0.56 8.74 0.72
CA LYS A 12 -0.86 9.19 -0.64
C LYS A 12 -0.91 7.99 -1.58
N VAL A 13 -1.80 8.05 -2.56
CA VAL A 13 -1.84 7.09 -3.65
C VAL A 13 -1.72 7.88 -4.94
N GLN A 14 -0.79 7.49 -5.79
CA GLN A 14 -0.56 8.20 -7.04
C GLN A 14 -0.54 7.22 -8.21
N PRO A 15 -1.35 7.45 -9.25
CA PRO A 15 -1.29 6.62 -10.43
C PRO A 15 -0.03 6.93 -11.23
N VAL A 16 0.59 5.88 -11.77
CA VAL A 16 1.79 6.01 -12.60
C VAL A 16 1.55 5.21 -13.87
N SER A 17 1.73 5.85 -15.01
CA SER A 17 1.61 5.18 -16.30
C SER A 17 3.01 4.82 -16.79
N ILE A 18 3.24 3.52 -17.00
CA ILE A 18 4.51 3.01 -17.49
C ILE A 18 4.20 2.13 -18.71
N HIS A 19 4.73 2.51 -19.86
CA HIS A 19 4.51 1.77 -21.12
C HIS A 19 3.04 1.50 -21.40
N GLY A 20 2.18 2.49 -21.13
CA GLY A 20 0.76 2.35 -21.38
C GLY A 20 0.00 1.57 -20.31
N GLN A 21 0.67 1.10 -19.27
CA GLN A 21 0.03 0.40 -18.17
C GLN A 21 0.00 1.28 -16.94
N VAL A 22 -1.12 1.26 -16.23
CA VAL A 22 -1.28 2.05 -15.02
C VAL A 22 -0.90 1.20 -13.82
N SER A 23 -0.01 1.74 -13.00
CA SER A 23 0.33 1.18 -11.70
C SER A 23 0.02 2.21 -10.64
N TRP A 24 0.08 1.80 -9.37
CA TRP A 24 -0.18 2.71 -8.26
C TRP A 24 1.05 2.77 -7.37
N ASP A 25 1.48 3.98 -7.06
CA ASP A 25 2.48 4.22 -6.02
C ASP A 25 1.74 4.52 -4.74
N VAL A 26 1.87 3.62 -3.77
CA VAL A 26 1.22 3.75 -2.48
C VAL A 26 2.27 4.23 -1.48
N TYR A 27 2.05 5.42 -0.93
CA TYR A 27 2.94 6.03 0.05
C TYR A 27 2.34 5.82 1.43
N PHE A 28 3.10 5.23 2.33
CA PHE A 28 2.61 4.92 3.66
C PHE A 28 3.72 5.02 4.69
N THR A 29 3.32 5.24 5.93
CA THR A 29 4.23 5.15 7.07
C THR A 29 3.89 3.91 7.88
N ASP A 30 4.84 3.47 8.71
CA ASP A 30 4.59 2.36 9.62
C ASP A 30 3.52 2.76 10.63
N VAL A 31 2.64 1.83 10.99
CA VAL A 31 1.57 2.11 11.94
C VAL A 31 2.12 2.50 13.32
N GLU A 32 3.30 2.01 13.66
CA GLU A 32 3.95 2.32 14.93
C GLU A 32 4.75 3.63 14.89
N ASP A 33 4.95 4.18 13.69
CA ASP A 33 5.70 5.42 13.52
C ASP A 33 5.05 6.27 12.43
N PRO A 34 3.84 6.80 12.70
CA PRO A 34 3.06 7.51 11.67
C PRO A 34 3.70 8.80 11.17
N ASP A 35 4.61 9.38 11.95
CA ASP A 35 5.33 10.58 11.54
C ASP A 35 6.75 10.28 11.07
N GLY A 36 7.05 9.01 10.89
CA GLY A 36 8.39 8.58 10.51
C GLY A 36 8.60 8.53 9.00
N GLN A 37 9.47 7.62 8.60
CA GLN A 37 9.86 7.49 7.21
C GLN A 37 8.71 7.02 6.33
N ILE A 38 8.55 7.69 5.19
CA ILE A 38 7.55 7.30 4.21
C ILE A 38 8.11 6.18 3.34
N ASN A 39 7.33 5.11 3.21
CA ASN A 39 7.65 3.98 2.36
C ASN A 39 6.78 4.05 1.10
N VAL A 40 7.29 3.53 0.00
CA VAL A 40 6.57 3.51 -1.27
C VAL A 40 6.47 2.09 -1.76
N ALA A 41 5.24 1.68 -2.11
CA ALA A 41 4.99 0.38 -2.72
C ALA A 41 4.36 0.60 -4.09
N ARG A 42 4.99 0.06 -5.14
CA ARG A 42 4.41 0.12 -6.49
C ARG A 42 3.70 -1.18 -6.80
N ILE A 43 2.43 -1.08 -7.09
CA ILE A 43 1.58 -2.25 -7.31
C ILE A 43 0.72 -2.05 -8.55
N GLY A 44 0.31 -3.16 -9.17
CA GLY A 44 -0.60 -3.12 -10.28
C GLY A 44 -2.02 -2.77 -9.84
N PRO A 45 -2.87 -2.34 -10.76
CA PRO A 45 -4.21 -1.90 -10.41
C PRO A 45 -5.08 -2.99 -9.78
N GLU A 46 -4.88 -4.24 -10.17
CA GLU A 46 -5.64 -5.35 -9.59
C GLU A 46 -5.15 -5.78 -8.22
N ALA A 47 -4.01 -5.26 -7.77
CA ALA A 47 -3.45 -5.62 -6.48
C ALA A 47 -3.97 -4.76 -5.34
N VAL A 48 -4.77 -3.74 -5.65
CA VAL A 48 -5.40 -2.89 -4.63
C VAL A 48 -6.76 -3.48 -4.29
N ILE A 49 -6.89 -3.90 -3.04
CA ILE A 49 -8.15 -4.47 -2.54
C ILE A 49 -8.83 -3.44 -1.64
N GLY A 50 -10.09 -3.21 -1.89
CA GLY A 50 -10.83 -2.16 -1.21
C GLY A 50 -10.67 -0.86 -1.97
N HIS A 51 -11.63 -0.58 -2.83
CA HIS A 51 -11.61 0.64 -3.61
C HIS A 51 -11.75 1.86 -2.68
N ASN A 52 -11.29 3.01 -3.14
CA ASN A 52 -11.37 4.27 -2.40
C ASN A 52 -10.42 4.36 -1.22
N LEU A 53 -9.17 4.00 -1.48
CA LEU A 53 -8.11 4.27 -0.50
C LEU A 53 -7.96 5.77 -0.31
N GLU A 54 -8.00 6.21 0.94
CA GLU A 54 -7.88 7.62 1.27
C GLU A 54 -6.73 7.85 2.24
N PRO A 55 -6.07 9.02 2.18
CA PRO A 55 -5.04 9.35 3.17
C PRO A 55 -5.57 9.22 4.59
N GLY A 56 -4.79 8.61 5.46
CA GLY A 56 -5.19 8.32 6.82
C GLY A 56 -5.75 6.93 7.03
N ASP A 57 -6.06 6.22 5.96
CA ASP A 57 -6.57 4.85 6.08
C ASP A 57 -5.49 3.92 6.58
N ARG A 58 -5.91 2.94 7.36
CA ARG A 58 -5.04 1.85 7.76
C ARG A 58 -4.99 0.83 6.66
N ILE A 59 -3.78 0.43 6.26
CA ILE A 59 -3.59 -0.52 5.17
C ILE A 59 -2.64 -1.62 5.60
N GLN A 60 -2.75 -2.75 4.93
CA GLN A 60 -1.81 -3.85 5.04
C GLN A 60 -1.18 -4.08 3.69
N VAL A 61 0.14 -4.08 3.64
CA VAL A 61 0.91 -4.31 2.42
C VAL A 61 1.52 -5.70 2.51
N GLU A 62 1.23 -6.54 1.54
CA GLU A 62 1.82 -7.88 1.46
C GLU A 62 3.04 -7.85 0.55
N TYR A 63 4.08 -8.51 1.00
CA TYR A 63 5.34 -8.63 0.26
C TYR A 63 5.65 -10.09 -0.02
N LEU A 64 6.20 -10.33 -1.19
CA LEU A 64 6.75 -11.62 -1.56
C LEU A 64 8.17 -11.38 -2.07
N VAL A 65 9.17 -11.95 -1.37
CA VAL A 65 10.58 -11.79 -1.69
C VAL A 65 10.97 -10.31 -1.83
N GLY A 66 10.50 -9.48 -0.90
CA GLY A 66 10.83 -8.06 -0.86
C GLY A 66 10.08 -7.18 -1.85
N VAL A 67 9.15 -7.75 -2.63
CA VAL A 67 8.37 -7.00 -3.60
C VAL A 67 6.92 -6.92 -3.11
N ALA A 68 6.37 -5.71 -3.11
CA ALA A 68 4.97 -5.51 -2.74
C ALA A 68 4.06 -6.12 -3.80
N ILE A 69 3.13 -6.98 -3.37
CA ILE A 69 2.23 -7.68 -4.29
C ILE A 69 0.76 -7.34 -4.08
N ARG A 70 0.41 -6.78 -2.93
CA ARG A 70 -0.99 -6.49 -2.62
C ARG A 70 -1.10 -5.43 -1.53
N VAL A 71 -2.11 -4.59 -1.66
CA VAL A 71 -2.46 -3.62 -0.61
C VAL A 71 -3.93 -3.82 -0.27
N THR A 72 -4.23 -4.00 1.00
CA THR A 72 -5.59 -4.19 1.49
C THR A 72 -5.92 -3.08 2.47
N ARG A 73 -7.07 -2.46 2.29
CA ARG A 73 -7.59 -1.48 3.23
C ARG A 73 -8.09 -2.21 4.47
N MET A 74 -7.59 -1.79 5.62
CA MET A 74 -8.03 -2.34 6.90
C MET A 74 -9.17 -1.49 7.43
N VAL A 75 -10.39 -1.98 7.26
CA VAL A 75 -11.57 -1.26 7.73
C VAL A 75 -11.79 -1.62 9.21
N PRO A 76 -11.87 -0.61 10.09
CA PRO A 76 -12.14 -0.92 11.49
C PRO A 76 -13.53 -1.56 11.62
N THR A 77 -13.58 -2.67 12.33
CA THR A 77 -14.83 -3.31 12.66
C THR A 77 -15.50 -2.50 13.76
N SER A 78 -16.57 -1.91 13.42
CA SER A 78 -17.36 -1.18 14.41
C SER A 78 -18.32 -2.10 15.11
#